data_01ed4ce83ee273571a939ce4a09564f4
#
_entry.id   01ed4ce83ee273571a939ce4a09564f4
#
_cell.length_a   1.000
_cell.length_b   1.000
_cell.length_c   1.000
_cell.angle_alpha   90.00
_cell.angle_beta   90.00
_cell.angle_gamma   90.00
#
_symmetry.space_group_name_H-M   'P 1'
#
loop_
_entity.id
_entity.type
_entity.pdbx_description
1 polymer ?
#
loop_
_entity_poly.entity_id
_entity_poly.type
_entity_poly.pdbx_seq_one_letter_code
_entity_poly.pdbx_strand_id
1 'polypeptide(L)'
;MGEPYVIENVCFVGSDESVDITIEQGRIADVRSSEKSVAKASKTWIIPGLWDCHTHFTQWSYTLGRLDLIDARSADEAMSLLREHLEERRESGTLDPDQYVVGMRFRHSLWADDAQPTLAAIDAVSGDQPVALSSADMHCGWVNSAAARKLGVHVGESGLVGELEWFDAYCKLDKGPGAADELMRLLRNAEQDAAGKGVVGVRDYEMAENIDTWIDRFKQGLDGLRIEAGVYPERLQQAIDDGWHTGDVLPGSHGLGHVGAMKMISDGSLNTRSAYCSTPYSGITPETYGTLSYTPEQIESYMRLATEHGFDIACHAIGDEANT
;
A
#
# COMPACT_ATOMS: atom_id res chain seq x y z
N MET A 1 -20.98 17.04 14.75
CA MET A 1 -20.10 17.40 15.90
C MET A 1 -20.54 16.52 17.06
N GLY A 2 -19.65 15.69 17.62
CA GLY A 2 -19.98 14.81 18.75
C GLY A 2 -20.15 15.59 20.05
N GLU A 3 -20.96 15.03 20.99
CA GLU A 3 -21.06 15.57 22.34
C GLU A 3 -19.67 15.49 23.05
N PRO A 4 -19.35 16.43 23.95
CA PRO A 4 -18.16 16.35 24.77
C PRO A 4 -18.14 15.05 25.58
N TYR A 5 -16.96 14.42 25.69
CA TYR A 5 -16.76 13.24 26.52
C TYR A 5 -15.42 13.27 27.25
N VAL A 6 -15.30 12.49 28.32
CA VAL A 6 -14.09 12.42 29.13
C VAL A 6 -13.49 11.01 29.04
N ILE A 7 -12.20 10.93 28.75
CA ILE A 7 -11.41 9.71 28.90
C ILE A 7 -10.82 9.76 30.30
N GLU A 8 -11.38 8.95 31.20
CA GLU A 8 -11.02 8.99 32.62
C GLU A 8 -9.85 8.05 32.96
N ASN A 9 -9.01 8.51 33.89
CA ASN A 9 -8.03 7.69 34.60
C ASN A 9 -7.03 6.96 33.69
N VAL A 10 -6.46 7.70 32.77
CA VAL A 10 -5.44 7.21 31.84
C VAL A 10 -4.08 7.81 32.16
N CYS A 11 -3.01 7.17 31.68
CA CYS A 11 -1.65 7.67 31.84
C CYS A 11 -1.00 7.90 30.48
N PHE A 12 -0.24 8.98 30.36
CA PHE A 12 0.68 9.12 29.22
C PHE A 12 1.85 8.15 29.36
N VAL A 13 2.29 7.56 28.27
CA VAL A 13 3.49 6.72 28.28
C VAL A 13 4.68 7.54 28.81
N GLY A 14 5.38 6.98 29.80
CA GLY A 14 6.49 7.66 30.48
C GLY A 14 6.08 8.49 31.72
N SER A 15 4.78 8.55 32.06
CA SER A 15 4.28 9.21 33.27
C SER A 15 3.61 8.20 34.21
N ASP A 16 3.83 8.33 35.50
CA ASP A 16 3.11 7.55 36.52
C ASP A 16 1.82 8.22 37.00
N GLU A 17 1.57 9.44 36.55
CA GLU A 17 0.38 10.21 36.95
C GLU A 17 -0.82 9.83 36.10
N SER A 18 -1.96 9.61 36.76
CA SER A 18 -3.24 9.40 36.09
C SER A 18 -3.92 10.72 35.82
N VAL A 19 -4.47 10.86 34.62
CA VAL A 19 -5.18 12.07 34.17
C VAL A 19 -6.55 11.71 33.61
N ASP A 20 -7.46 12.68 33.68
CA ASP A 20 -8.72 12.70 32.94
C ASP A 20 -8.57 13.68 31.77
N ILE A 21 -8.96 13.27 30.57
CA ILE A 21 -8.84 14.06 29.35
C ILE A 21 -10.23 14.38 28.81
N THR A 22 -10.56 15.66 28.73
CA THR A 22 -11.81 16.13 28.13
C THR A 22 -11.62 16.34 26.63
N ILE A 23 -12.49 15.74 25.83
CA ILE A 23 -12.55 15.91 24.38
C ILE A 23 -13.78 16.70 24.00
N GLU A 24 -13.58 17.82 23.31
CA GLU A 24 -14.63 18.67 22.76
C GLU A 24 -14.37 18.95 21.28
N GLN A 25 -15.36 18.74 20.45
CA GLN A 25 -15.27 18.96 18.99
C GLN A 25 -14.07 18.25 18.33
N GLY A 26 -13.74 17.02 18.81
CA GLY A 26 -12.60 16.23 18.31
C GLY A 26 -11.23 16.75 18.73
N ARG A 27 -11.14 17.65 19.70
CA ARG A 27 -9.89 18.19 20.24
C ARG A 27 -9.79 17.97 21.74
N ILE A 28 -8.57 17.85 22.24
CA ILE A 28 -8.29 17.85 23.68
C ILE A 28 -8.57 19.27 24.19
N ALA A 29 -9.64 19.40 24.99
CA ALA A 29 -10.05 20.68 25.59
C ALA A 29 -9.40 20.90 26.97
N ASP A 30 -9.24 19.82 27.75
CA ASP A 30 -8.65 19.87 29.09
C ASP A 30 -7.94 18.57 29.45
N VAL A 31 -6.89 18.67 30.27
CA VAL A 31 -6.15 17.54 30.87
C VAL A 31 -5.95 17.86 32.35
N ARG A 32 -6.54 17.10 33.24
CA ARG A 32 -6.43 17.31 34.70
C ARG A 32 -6.02 16.03 35.40
N SER A 33 -5.41 16.18 36.58
CA SER A 33 -5.09 15.03 37.43
C SER A 33 -6.36 14.26 37.79
N SER A 34 -6.33 12.92 37.65
CA SER A 34 -7.45 12.09 38.01
C SER A 34 -7.53 11.91 39.52
N GLU A 35 -8.74 12.08 40.09
CA GLU A 35 -8.97 11.81 41.50
C GLU A 35 -9.02 10.31 41.84
N LYS A 36 -9.10 9.45 40.80
CA LYS A 36 -9.18 8.00 40.93
C LYS A 36 -7.77 7.40 40.96
N SER A 37 -7.37 6.82 42.10
CA SER A 37 -6.12 6.05 42.20
C SER A 37 -6.36 4.63 41.70
N VAL A 38 -5.59 4.17 40.69
CA VAL A 38 -5.66 2.80 40.19
C VAL A 38 -4.36 2.08 40.48
N ALA A 39 -4.46 0.80 40.85
CA ALA A 39 -3.29 -0.05 41.02
C ALA A 39 -2.46 -0.11 39.71
N LYS A 40 -1.12 -0.08 39.82
CA LYS A 40 -0.19 0.00 38.70
C LYS A 40 -0.43 -1.07 37.62
N ALA A 41 -1.01 -2.21 37.99
CA ALA A 41 -1.29 -3.34 37.08
C ALA A 41 -2.54 -3.16 36.19
N SER A 42 -3.39 -2.13 36.44
CA SER A 42 -4.62 -1.90 35.68
C SER A 42 -4.67 -0.51 35.02
N LYS A 43 -3.51 0.15 34.86
CA LYS A 43 -3.42 1.44 34.18
C LYS A 43 -3.67 1.29 32.68
N THR A 44 -4.54 2.13 32.14
CA THR A 44 -4.67 2.33 30.70
C THR A 44 -3.68 3.40 30.25
N TRP A 45 -2.87 3.06 29.26
CA TRP A 45 -1.86 3.96 28.71
C TRP A 45 -2.38 4.57 27.41
N ILE A 46 -2.04 5.84 27.19
CA ILE A 46 -2.31 6.52 25.93
C ILE A 46 -1.01 6.99 25.29
N ILE A 47 -1.01 6.95 23.98
CA ILE A 47 0.05 7.45 23.12
C ILE A 47 -0.56 8.35 22.05
N PRO A 48 0.22 9.24 21.41
CA PRO A 48 -0.21 9.84 20.15
C PRO A 48 -0.57 8.76 19.13
N GLY A 49 -1.57 9.02 18.30
CA GLY A 49 -1.90 8.11 17.21
C GLY A 49 -0.69 7.85 16.32
N LEU A 50 -0.54 6.61 15.85
CA LEU A 50 0.60 6.20 15.03
C LEU A 50 0.47 6.76 13.61
N TRP A 51 1.61 7.09 13.01
CA TRP A 51 1.73 7.47 11.61
C TRP A 51 2.63 6.49 10.88
N ASP A 52 2.15 5.99 9.74
CA ASP A 52 3.04 5.36 8.78
C ASP A 52 3.61 6.45 7.86
N CYS A 53 4.91 6.67 7.97
CA CYS A 53 5.60 7.75 7.25
C CYS A 53 6.11 7.35 5.86
N HIS A 54 5.82 6.11 5.39
CA HIS A 54 6.20 5.67 4.06
C HIS A 54 5.27 4.56 3.57
N THR A 55 4.18 4.96 2.95
CA THR A 55 3.14 4.06 2.48
C THR A 55 2.91 4.23 0.98
N HIS A 56 2.58 3.14 0.29
CA HIS A 56 1.93 3.10 -1.00
C HIS A 56 0.51 2.59 -0.75
N PHE A 57 -0.41 3.51 -0.42
CA PHE A 57 -1.68 3.17 0.21
C PHE A 57 -2.57 2.30 -0.68
N THR A 58 -2.60 2.58 -1.99
CA THR A 58 -3.33 1.76 -2.96
C THR A 58 -2.75 0.35 -3.04
N GLN A 59 -1.42 0.24 -3.18
CA GLN A 59 -0.75 -1.07 -3.25
C GLN A 59 -0.97 -1.86 -1.96
N TRP A 60 -0.85 -1.21 -0.80
CA TRP A 60 -1.11 -1.86 0.48
C TRP A 60 -2.57 -2.33 0.59
N SER A 61 -3.55 -1.53 0.17
CA SER A 61 -4.96 -1.93 0.18
C SER A 61 -5.22 -3.18 -0.67
N TYR A 62 -4.55 -3.31 -1.81
CA TYR A 62 -4.61 -4.52 -2.61
C TYR A 62 -4.05 -5.73 -1.87
N THR A 63 -2.97 -5.60 -1.10
CA THR A 63 -2.41 -6.73 -0.34
C THR A 63 -3.35 -7.24 0.76
N LEU A 64 -4.16 -6.36 1.35
CA LEU A 64 -5.14 -6.74 2.38
C LEU A 64 -6.38 -7.41 1.81
N GLY A 65 -6.73 -7.16 0.56
CA GLY A 65 -7.96 -7.66 -0.06
C GLY A 65 -7.77 -8.75 -1.09
N ARG A 66 -6.53 -9.02 -1.48
CA ARG A 66 -6.17 -10.08 -2.43
C ARG A 66 -5.78 -11.35 -1.71
N LEU A 67 -6.02 -12.47 -2.36
CA LEU A 67 -5.57 -13.77 -1.85
C LEU A 67 -4.04 -13.79 -1.73
N ASP A 68 -3.55 -14.00 -0.53
CA ASP A 68 -2.12 -14.11 -0.26
C ASP A 68 -1.66 -15.57 -0.33
N LEU A 69 -0.67 -15.85 -1.17
CA LEU A 69 -0.15 -17.19 -1.41
C LEU A 69 1.30 -17.37 -0.95
N ILE A 70 1.82 -16.44 -0.14
CA ILE A 70 3.24 -16.46 0.26
C ILE A 70 3.64 -17.73 0.99
N ASP A 71 2.73 -18.32 1.77
CA ASP A 71 2.96 -19.50 2.58
C ASP A 71 2.64 -20.82 1.85
N ALA A 72 2.02 -20.76 0.66
CA ALA A 72 1.75 -21.95 -0.14
C ALA A 72 3.04 -22.62 -0.61
N ARG A 73 3.16 -23.92 -0.42
CA ARG A 73 4.35 -24.74 -0.72
C ARG A 73 4.15 -25.67 -1.90
N SER A 74 2.94 -25.65 -2.49
CA SER A 74 2.55 -26.45 -3.63
C SER A 74 1.40 -25.81 -4.39
N ALA A 75 1.14 -26.28 -5.61
CA ALA A 75 -0.05 -25.92 -6.35
C ALA A 75 -1.33 -26.33 -5.60
N ASP A 76 -1.34 -27.50 -4.96
CA ASP A 76 -2.50 -27.99 -4.21
C ASP A 76 -2.82 -27.12 -2.99
N GLU A 77 -1.81 -26.67 -2.23
CA GLU A 77 -2.01 -25.72 -1.14
C GLU A 77 -2.53 -24.38 -1.65
N ALA A 78 -1.96 -23.85 -2.74
CA ALA A 78 -2.44 -22.62 -3.36
C ALA A 78 -3.90 -22.74 -3.82
N MET A 79 -4.28 -23.88 -4.40
CA MET A 79 -5.67 -24.15 -4.81
C MET A 79 -6.63 -24.33 -3.64
N SER A 80 -6.15 -24.83 -2.50
CA SER A 80 -6.95 -24.90 -1.27
C SER A 80 -7.26 -23.51 -0.73
N LEU A 81 -6.24 -22.63 -0.66
CA LEU A 81 -6.41 -21.23 -0.27
C LEU A 81 -7.32 -20.46 -1.23
N LEU A 82 -7.17 -20.70 -2.54
CA LEU A 82 -8.06 -20.09 -3.55
C LEU A 82 -9.52 -20.54 -3.35
N ARG A 83 -9.76 -21.80 -3.06
CA ARG A 83 -11.12 -22.31 -2.84
C ARG A 83 -11.77 -21.63 -1.62
N GLU A 84 -11.05 -21.58 -0.50
CA GLU A 84 -11.50 -20.91 0.74
C GLU A 84 -11.83 -19.44 0.45
N HIS A 85 -10.95 -18.72 -0.23
CA HIS A 85 -11.16 -17.31 -0.59
C HIS A 85 -12.38 -17.10 -1.50
N LEU A 86 -12.61 -17.98 -2.49
CA LEU A 86 -13.77 -17.90 -3.37
C LEU A 86 -15.07 -18.22 -2.60
N GLU A 87 -15.05 -19.15 -1.65
CA GLU A 87 -16.18 -19.47 -0.79
C GLU A 87 -16.53 -18.29 0.13
N GLU A 88 -15.56 -17.70 0.81
CA GLU A 88 -15.74 -16.51 1.66
C GLU A 88 -16.34 -15.33 0.86
N ARG A 89 -15.82 -15.05 -0.33
CA ARG A 89 -16.35 -13.98 -1.19
C ARG A 89 -17.76 -14.28 -1.71
N ARG A 90 -18.08 -15.54 -1.92
CA ARG A 90 -19.44 -15.96 -2.31
C ARG A 90 -20.43 -15.80 -1.16
N GLU A 91 -20.05 -16.23 0.05
CA GLU A 91 -20.86 -16.12 1.27
C GLU A 91 -21.10 -14.67 1.67
N SER A 92 -20.09 -13.82 1.54
CA SER A 92 -20.20 -12.38 1.82
C SER A 92 -20.90 -11.59 0.70
N GLY A 93 -21.23 -12.21 -0.44
CA GLY A 93 -21.84 -11.54 -1.59
C GLY A 93 -20.92 -10.56 -2.31
N THR A 94 -19.60 -10.68 -2.11
CA THR A 94 -18.58 -9.82 -2.74
C THR A 94 -17.93 -10.45 -3.98
N LEU A 95 -18.35 -11.67 -4.38
CA LEU A 95 -17.86 -12.31 -5.58
C LEU A 95 -18.67 -11.84 -6.80
N ASP A 96 -18.02 -11.06 -7.67
CA ASP A 96 -18.61 -10.60 -8.93
C ASP A 96 -18.07 -11.47 -10.08
N PRO A 97 -18.93 -12.16 -10.86
CA PRO A 97 -18.51 -13.03 -11.95
C PRO A 97 -17.80 -12.28 -13.09
N ASP A 98 -18.03 -10.99 -13.21
CA ASP A 98 -17.41 -10.15 -14.22
C ASP A 98 -16.08 -9.50 -13.76
N GLN A 99 -15.67 -9.67 -12.51
CA GLN A 99 -14.40 -9.17 -11.99
C GLN A 99 -13.36 -10.28 -11.88
N TYR A 100 -12.09 -9.87 -11.93
CA TYR A 100 -11.00 -10.79 -11.62
C TYR A 100 -10.91 -11.04 -10.12
N VAL A 101 -10.75 -12.29 -9.73
CA VAL A 101 -10.21 -12.63 -8.42
C VAL A 101 -8.69 -12.64 -8.54
N VAL A 102 -8.06 -11.72 -7.84
CA VAL A 102 -6.60 -11.54 -7.90
C VAL A 102 -5.96 -12.09 -6.64
N GLY A 103 -4.98 -12.96 -6.81
CA GLY A 103 -4.08 -13.41 -5.73
C GLY A 103 -2.65 -12.96 -6.01
N MET A 104 -1.79 -13.09 -5.01
CA MET A 104 -0.41 -12.63 -5.11
C MET A 104 0.57 -13.46 -4.30
N ARG A 105 1.82 -13.34 -4.65
CA ARG A 105 2.98 -13.83 -3.91
C ARG A 105 3.18 -15.35 -3.93
N PHE A 106 2.62 -16.11 -4.89
CA PHE A 106 3.00 -17.51 -5.01
C PHE A 106 4.47 -17.65 -5.44
N ARG A 107 5.15 -18.73 -5.02
CA ARG A 107 6.58 -18.94 -5.23
C ARG A 107 6.85 -20.33 -5.84
N HIS A 108 6.26 -20.59 -7.01
CA HIS A 108 6.34 -21.90 -7.65
C HIS A 108 7.77 -22.39 -7.90
N SER A 109 8.74 -21.49 -8.08
CA SER A 109 10.15 -21.84 -8.22
C SER A 109 10.76 -22.54 -6.99
N LEU A 110 10.08 -22.47 -5.83
CA LEU A 110 10.47 -23.16 -4.60
C LEU A 110 9.68 -24.46 -4.37
N TRP A 111 8.70 -24.76 -5.23
CA TRP A 111 7.88 -25.96 -5.09
C TRP A 111 8.56 -27.17 -5.72
N ALA A 112 8.24 -28.36 -5.26
CA ALA A 112 8.73 -29.60 -5.84
C ALA A 112 8.23 -29.78 -7.29
N ASP A 113 8.93 -30.56 -8.09
CA ASP A 113 8.62 -30.76 -9.52
C ASP A 113 7.24 -31.36 -9.76
N ASP A 114 6.74 -32.18 -8.84
CA ASP A 114 5.40 -32.78 -8.87
C ASP A 114 4.31 -31.90 -8.26
N ALA A 115 4.68 -30.73 -7.74
CA ALA A 115 3.79 -29.76 -7.06
C ALA A 115 3.60 -28.45 -7.84
N GLN A 116 3.93 -28.45 -9.12
CA GLN A 116 3.95 -27.25 -9.99
C GLN A 116 2.53 -26.80 -10.43
N PRO A 117 2.37 -25.52 -10.81
CA PRO A 117 1.13 -24.98 -11.35
C PRO A 117 0.66 -25.73 -12.59
N THR A 118 -0.67 -25.95 -12.67
CA THR A 118 -1.32 -26.45 -13.90
C THR A 118 -2.59 -25.67 -14.18
N LEU A 119 -2.92 -25.51 -15.47
CA LEU A 119 -4.17 -24.89 -15.91
C LEU A 119 -5.38 -25.69 -15.41
N ALA A 120 -5.28 -27.01 -15.44
CA ALA A 120 -6.37 -27.89 -14.98
C ALA A 120 -6.68 -27.72 -13.48
N ALA A 121 -5.66 -27.51 -12.63
CA ALA A 121 -5.85 -27.32 -11.20
C ALA A 121 -6.59 -26.01 -10.88
N ILE A 122 -6.17 -24.89 -11.49
CA ILE A 122 -6.83 -23.61 -11.26
C ILE A 122 -8.23 -23.56 -11.87
N ASP A 123 -8.46 -24.15 -13.05
CA ASP A 123 -9.78 -24.27 -13.67
C ASP A 123 -10.75 -25.10 -12.83
N ALA A 124 -10.29 -26.20 -12.23
CA ALA A 124 -11.11 -27.06 -11.39
C ALA A 124 -11.64 -26.35 -10.13
N VAL A 125 -10.90 -25.39 -9.60
CA VAL A 125 -11.28 -24.62 -8.40
C VAL A 125 -12.14 -23.41 -8.75
N SER A 126 -11.79 -22.68 -9.79
CA SER A 126 -12.38 -21.39 -10.12
C SER A 126 -13.56 -21.46 -11.10
N GLY A 127 -13.63 -22.51 -11.94
CA GLY A 127 -14.64 -22.61 -12.98
C GLY A 127 -14.61 -21.43 -13.95
N ASP A 128 -15.76 -20.77 -14.12
CA ASP A 128 -15.89 -19.59 -15.00
C ASP A 128 -15.52 -18.25 -14.32
N GLN A 129 -15.24 -18.25 -13.03
CA GLN A 129 -14.76 -17.04 -12.35
C GLN A 129 -13.34 -16.70 -12.85
N PRO A 130 -13.10 -15.50 -13.41
CA PRO A 130 -11.76 -15.12 -13.84
C PRO A 130 -10.81 -15.02 -12.65
N VAL A 131 -9.74 -15.80 -12.65
CA VAL A 131 -8.71 -15.81 -11.57
C VAL A 131 -7.33 -15.56 -12.16
N ALA A 132 -6.61 -14.63 -11.53
CA ALA A 132 -5.25 -14.27 -11.87
C ALA A 132 -4.38 -14.17 -10.61
N LEU A 133 -3.41 -15.04 -10.48
CA LEU A 133 -2.50 -15.11 -9.34
C LEU A 133 -1.12 -14.59 -9.79
N SER A 134 -0.55 -13.62 -9.08
CA SER A 134 0.79 -13.08 -9.36
C SER A 134 1.85 -13.78 -8.54
N SER A 135 2.99 -14.08 -9.14
CA SER A 135 4.16 -14.57 -8.41
C SER A 135 4.72 -13.51 -7.43
N ALA A 136 5.52 -13.94 -6.47
CA ALA A 136 6.08 -13.05 -5.45
C ALA A 136 7.03 -11.99 -6.02
N ASP A 137 7.70 -12.29 -7.12
CA ASP A 137 8.57 -11.37 -7.86
C ASP A 137 7.84 -10.55 -8.94
N MET A 138 6.53 -10.82 -9.13
CA MET A 138 5.66 -10.20 -10.12
C MET A 138 6.02 -10.46 -11.60
N HIS A 139 6.99 -11.32 -11.89
CA HIS A 139 7.41 -11.65 -13.25
C HIS A 139 6.57 -12.74 -13.94
N CYS A 140 5.64 -13.36 -13.18
CA CYS A 140 4.82 -14.46 -13.68
C CYS A 140 3.41 -14.39 -13.09
N GLY A 141 2.43 -14.74 -13.91
CA GLY A 141 1.05 -14.96 -13.47
C GLY A 141 0.62 -16.40 -13.68
N TRP A 142 -0.17 -16.95 -12.76
CA TRP A 142 -0.90 -18.21 -12.94
C TRP A 142 -2.36 -17.87 -13.09
N VAL A 143 -2.90 -18.08 -14.30
CA VAL A 143 -4.24 -17.67 -14.68
C VAL A 143 -5.08 -18.87 -15.12
N ASN A 144 -6.38 -18.81 -14.82
CA ASN A 144 -7.32 -19.81 -15.31
C ASN A 144 -7.78 -19.51 -16.75
N SER A 145 -8.47 -20.45 -17.37
CA SER A 145 -8.99 -20.32 -18.74
C SER A 145 -9.92 -19.12 -18.92
N ALA A 146 -10.72 -18.76 -17.91
CA ALA A 146 -11.62 -17.61 -17.94
C ALA A 146 -10.84 -16.28 -17.96
N ALA A 147 -9.86 -16.14 -17.07
CA ALA A 147 -8.98 -14.97 -17.03
C ALA A 147 -8.13 -14.86 -18.30
N ALA A 148 -7.55 -15.97 -18.79
CA ALA A 148 -6.75 -15.98 -20.01
C ALA A 148 -7.55 -15.45 -21.22
N ARG A 149 -8.79 -15.92 -21.41
CA ARG A 149 -9.67 -15.40 -22.48
C ARG A 149 -9.95 -13.92 -22.32
N LYS A 150 -10.24 -13.46 -21.10
CA LYS A 150 -10.61 -12.08 -20.81
C LYS A 150 -9.43 -11.11 -20.93
N LEU A 151 -8.21 -11.54 -20.54
CA LEU A 151 -6.96 -10.77 -20.66
C LEU A 151 -6.43 -10.78 -22.10
N GLY A 152 -6.80 -11.77 -22.91
CA GLY A 152 -6.29 -11.99 -24.26
C GLY A 152 -4.85 -12.54 -24.24
N VAL A 153 -4.53 -13.36 -23.23
CA VAL A 153 -3.21 -14.01 -23.11
C VAL A 153 -3.29 -15.48 -23.50
N HIS A 154 -2.16 -16.02 -23.95
CA HIS A 154 -2.06 -17.43 -24.29
C HIS A 154 -1.45 -18.23 -23.14
N VAL A 155 -2.10 -19.31 -22.74
CA VAL A 155 -1.63 -20.20 -21.67
C VAL A 155 -1.43 -21.62 -22.17
N GLY A 156 -0.34 -22.24 -21.73
CA GLY A 156 -0.08 -23.66 -21.92
C GLY A 156 -0.68 -24.51 -20.79
N GLU A 157 -0.23 -25.77 -20.70
CA GLU A 157 -0.69 -26.73 -19.68
C GLU A 157 -0.43 -26.28 -18.24
N SER A 158 0.56 -25.43 -18.01
CA SER A 158 0.87 -24.87 -16.68
C SER A 158 -0.11 -23.78 -16.24
N GLY A 159 -0.79 -23.10 -17.17
CA GLY A 159 -1.56 -21.90 -16.88
C GLY A 159 -0.69 -20.66 -16.57
N LEU A 160 0.62 -20.75 -16.74
CA LEU A 160 1.55 -19.67 -16.45
C LEU A 160 1.70 -18.72 -17.65
N VAL A 161 1.75 -17.42 -17.34
CA VAL A 161 2.04 -16.31 -18.26
C VAL A 161 3.24 -15.59 -17.69
N GLY A 162 4.30 -15.40 -18.49
CA GLY A 162 5.54 -14.81 -18.00
C GLY A 162 5.89 -13.46 -18.61
N GLU A 163 6.80 -12.76 -17.95
CA GLU A 163 7.50 -11.57 -18.42
C GLU A 163 6.57 -10.48 -19.01
N LEU A 164 6.89 -9.98 -20.20
CA LEU A 164 6.18 -8.84 -20.81
C LEU A 164 4.69 -9.10 -21.01
N GLU A 165 4.31 -10.34 -21.39
CA GLU A 165 2.91 -10.69 -21.57
C GLU A 165 2.14 -10.63 -20.25
N TRP A 166 2.80 -11.06 -19.14
CA TRP A 166 2.22 -10.94 -17.81
C TRP A 166 2.12 -9.49 -17.35
N PHE A 167 3.15 -8.67 -17.55
CA PHE A 167 3.10 -7.25 -17.16
C PHE A 167 1.95 -6.51 -17.85
N ASP A 168 1.77 -6.74 -19.17
CA ASP A 168 0.65 -6.17 -19.92
C ASP A 168 -0.72 -6.66 -19.42
N ALA A 169 -0.80 -7.94 -19.06
CA ALA A 169 -2.00 -8.54 -18.49
C ALA A 169 -2.31 -7.99 -17.08
N TYR A 170 -1.29 -7.92 -16.22
CA TYR A 170 -1.41 -7.41 -14.87
C TYR A 170 -1.95 -5.98 -14.84
N CYS A 171 -1.46 -5.11 -15.72
CA CYS A 171 -1.95 -3.74 -15.86
C CYS A 171 -3.44 -3.63 -16.26
N LYS A 172 -4.06 -4.71 -16.72
CA LYS A 172 -5.49 -4.75 -17.09
C LYS A 172 -6.38 -5.24 -15.95
N LEU A 173 -5.83 -5.95 -14.94
CA LEU A 173 -6.60 -6.55 -13.85
C LEU A 173 -7.44 -5.52 -13.08
N ASP A 174 -6.89 -4.33 -12.88
CA ASP A 174 -7.50 -3.25 -12.10
C ASP A 174 -8.23 -2.20 -12.97
N LYS A 175 -8.51 -2.49 -14.25
CA LYS A 175 -9.13 -1.56 -15.20
C LYS A 175 -10.48 -2.04 -15.77
N GLY A 176 -10.98 -3.18 -15.30
CA GLY A 176 -12.24 -3.74 -15.77
C GLY A 176 -13.49 -3.04 -15.21
N PRO A 177 -14.68 -3.38 -15.69
CA PRO A 177 -15.94 -2.95 -15.09
C PRO A 177 -15.96 -3.27 -13.58
N GLY A 178 -16.37 -2.32 -12.74
CA GLY A 178 -16.42 -2.49 -11.27
C GLY A 178 -15.07 -2.38 -10.55
N ALA A 179 -13.94 -2.25 -11.26
CA ALA A 179 -12.62 -2.14 -10.62
C ALA A 179 -12.50 -0.92 -9.69
N ALA A 180 -13.14 0.19 -10.02
CA ALA A 180 -13.14 1.37 -9.18
C ALA A 180 -13.90 1.15 -7.86
N ASP A 181 -15.05 0.49 -7.91
CA ASP A 181 -15.85 0.17 -6.72
C ASP A 181 -15.13 -0.85 -5.83
N GLU A 182 -14.50 -1.85 -6.44
CA GLU A 182 -13.67 -2.82 -5.71
C GLU A 182 -12.46 -2.13 -5.05
N LEU A 183 -11.75 -1.25 -5.75
CA LEU A 183 -10.67 -0.48 -5.16
C LEU A 183 -11.16 0.35 -3.98
N MET A 184 -12.29 1.05 -4.10
CA MET A 184 -12.85 1.82 -2.99
C MET A 184 -13.23 0.95 -1.79
N ARG A 185 -13.71 -0.27 -2.02
CA ARG A 185 -13.95 -1.25 -0.96
C ARG A 185 -12.66 -1.65 -0.26
N LEU A 186 -11.60 -1.94 -1.03
CA LEU A 186 -10.28 -2.31 -0.49
C LEU A 186 -9.64 -1.16 0.31
N LEU A 187 -9.75 0.07 -0.19
CA LEU A 187 -9.25 1.26 0.52
C LEU A 187 -9.96 1.46 1.87
N ARG A 188 -11.29 1.29 1.93
CA ARG A 188 -12.03 1.35 3.21
C ARG A 188 -11.61 0.25 4.18
N ASN A 189 -11.37 -0.97 3.69
CA ASN A 189 -10.84 -2.05 4.51
C ASN A 189 -9.44 -1.72 5.05
N ALA A 190 -8.59 -1.08 4.22
CA ALA A 190 -7.27 -0.63 4.64
C ALA A 190 -7.34 0.46 5.71
N GLU A 191 -8.24 1.42 5.61
CA GLU A 191 -8.47 2.41 6.68
C GLU A 191 -8.89 1.74 7.99
N GLN A 192 -9.79 0.76 7.94
CA GLN A 192 -10.25 0.02 9.12
C GLN A 192 -9.13 -0.82 9.75
N ASP A 193 -8.31 -1.49 8.92
CA ASP A 193 -7.16 -2.26 9.37
C ASP A 193 -6.11 -1.36 10.04
N ALA A 194 -5.81 -0.20 9.44
CA ALA A 194 -4.93 0.81 10.02
C ALA A 194 -5.44 1.30 11.37
N ALA A 195 -6.72 1.68 11.45
CA ALA A 195 -7.36 2.14 12.69
C ALA A 195 -7.31 1.06 13.78
N GLY A 196 -7.55 -0.21 13.43
CA GLY A 196 -7.45 -1.34 14.34
C GLY A 196 -6.05 -1.54 14.94
N LYS A 197 -5.01 -1.06 14.27
CA LYS A 197 -3.61 -1.05 14.71
C LYS A 197 -3.18 0.25 15.40
N GLY A 198 -4.10 1.21 15.54
CA GLY A 198 -3.82 2.52 16.12
C GLY A 198 -3.14 3.52 15.17
N VAL A 199 -3.09 3.20 13.88
CA VAL A 199 -2.59 4.13 12.85
C VAL A 199 -3.68 5.14 12.53
N VAL A 200 -3.37 6.43 12.65
CA VAL A 200 -4.30 7.55 12.44
C VAL A 200 -3.97 8.39 11.21
N GLY A 201 -2.83 8.14 10.59
CA GLY A 201 -2.41 8.84 9.39
C GLY A 201 -1.30 8.15 8.65
N VAL A 202 -1.19 8.44 7.36
CA VAL A 202 -0.17 7.90 6.46
C VAL A 202 0.42 9.00 5.57
N ARG A 203 1.71 8.87 5.25
CA ARG A 203 2.35 9.57 4.15
C ARG A 203 2.29 8.67 2.94
N ASP A 204 1.41 9.02 2.01
CA ASP A 204 1.19 8.24 0.79
C ASP A 204 2.13 8.69 -0.32
N TYR A 205 3.04 7.80 -0.67
CA TYR A 205 3.98 7.96 -1.79
C TYR A 205 3.62 7.05 -2.97
N GLU A 206 2.31 6.83 -3.19
CA GLU A 206 1.86 6.10 -4.38
C GLU A 206 2.38 6.77 -5.66
N MET A 207 2.78 5.96 -6.64
CA MET A 207 3.29 6.46 -7.92
C MET A 207 2.13 6.87 -8.83
N ALA A 208 1.42 7.94 -8.44
CA ALA A 208 0.21 8.44 -9.07
C ALA A 208 0.11 9.97 -8.94
N GLU A 209 -0.96 10.56 -9.50
CA GLU A 209 -1.40 11.94 -9.26
C GLU A 209 -2.02 12.04 -7.87
N ASN A 210 -1.21 11.97 -6.81
CA ASN A 210 -1.71 11.76 -5.45
C ASN A 210 -2.64 12.87 -4.97
N ILE A 211 -2.36 14.14 -5.28
CA ILE A 211 -3.22 15.27 -4.89
C ILE A 211 -4.63 15.05 -5.43
N ASP A 212 -4.79 14.89 -6.73
CA ASP A 212 -6.09 14.72 -7.37
C ASP A 212 -6.76 13.42 -6.94
N THR A 213 -5.99 12.34 -6.84
CA THR A 213 -6.48 11.04 -6.37
C THR A 213 -7.09 11.14 -4.98
N TRP A 214 -6.42 11.81 -4.03
CA TRP A 214 -6.94 11.95 -2.68
C TRP A 214 -8.09 12.94 -2.57
N ILE A 215 -8.10 14.02 -3.36
CA ILE A 215 -9.26 14.91 -3.48
C ILE A 215 -10.50 14.11 -3.90
N ASP A 216 -10.37 13.24 -4.89
CA ASP A 216 -11.49 12.42 -5.38
C ASP A 216 -11.91 11.33 -4.37
N ARG A 217 -10.96 10.74 -3.65
CA ARG A 217 -11.24 9.78 -2.57
C ARG A 217 -11.99 10.43 -1.41
N PHE A 218 -11.59 11.62 -0.97
CA PHE A 218 -12.32 12.38 0.06
C PHE A 218 -13.73 12.72 -0.37
N LYS A 219 -13.97 13.14 -1.62
CA LYS A 219 -15.32 13.36 -2.17
C LYS A 219 -16.18 12.10 -2.13
N GLN A 220 -15.58 10.91 -2.19
CA GLN A 220 -16.25 9.61 -2.12
C GLN A 220 -16.37 9.08 -0.68
N GLY A 221 -16.01 9.88 0.33
CA GLY A 221 -16.15 9.57 1.75
C GLY A 221 -15.08 8.58 2.26
N LEU A 222 -13.86 8.61 1.70
CA LEU A 222 -12.69 7.93 2.24
C LEU A 222 -11.97 8.90 3.18
N ASP A 223 -12.40 8.95 4.44
CA ASP A 223 -12.01 9.97 5.43
C ASP A 223 -11.67 9.36 6.82
N GLY A 224 -11.30 8.09 6.85
CA GLY A 224 -10.94 7.36 8.07
C GLY A 224 -9.52 7.64 8.58
N LEU A 225 -8.64 8.17 7.73
CA LEU A 225 -7.24 8.47 8.06
C LEU A 225 -6.84 9.90 7.72
N ARG A 226 -5.79 10.38 8.37
CA ARG A 226 -5.06 11.58 7.92
C ARG A 226 -4.12 11.19 6.80
N ILE A 227 -4.03 12.03 5.78
CA ILE A 227 -3.24 11.78 4.58
C ILE A 227 -2.27 12.92 4.33
N GLU A 228 -1.00 12.61 4.11
CA GLU A 228 -0.04 13.49 3.45
C GLU A 228 0.24 12.92 2.06
N ALA A 229 -0.32 13.54 1.01
CA ALA A 229 -0.23 13.10 -0.37
C ALA A 229 1.10 13.57 -1.00
N GLY A 230 2.06 12.68 -1.17
CA GLY A 230 3.37 12.99 -1.75
C GLY A 230 3.30 13.38 -3.24
N VAL A 231 4.23 14.22 -3.67
CA VAL A 231 4.32 14.71 -5.05
C VAL A 231 5.62 14.22 -5.68
N TYR A 232 5.55 13.52 -6.81
CA TYR A 232 6.76 13.08 -7.52
C TYR A 232 7.39 14.19 -8.36
N PRO A 233 8.71 14.13 -8.68
CA PRO A 233 9.41 15.17 -9.43
C PRO A 233 8.76 15.50 -10.78
N GLU A 234 8.21 14.51 -11.45
CA GLU A 234 7.52 14.66 -12.75
C GLU A 234 6.23 15.48 -12.64
N ARG A 235 5.69 15.64 -11.43
CA ARG A 235 4.46 16.38 -11.12
C ARG A 235 4.71 17.67 -10.35
N LEU A 236 5.94 17.86 -9.88
CA LEU A 236 6.29 19.01 -9.03
C LEU A 236 6.00 20.34 -9.72
N GLN A 237 6.38 20.50 -11.00
CA GLN A 237 6.12 21.75 -11.71
C GLN A 237 4.61 22.03 -11.84
N GLN A 238 3.79 21.02 -12.12
CA GLN A 238 2.34 21.19 -12.18
C GLN A 238 1.77 21.58 -10.82
N ALA A 239 2.22 20.95 -9.74
CA ALA A 239 1.77 21.28 -8.38
C ALA A 239 2.14 22.74 -8.02
N ILE A 240 3.33 23.21 -8.42
CA ILE A 240 3.76 24.61 -8.25
C ILE A 240 2.87 25.56 -9.05
N ASP A 241 2.59 25.24 -10.32
CA ASP A 241 1.77 26.07 -11.21
C ASP A 241 0.31 26.15 -10.71
N ASP A 242 -0.18 25.10 -10.05
CA ASP A 242 -1.49 25.04 -9.40
C ASP A 242 -1.50 25.74 -8.03
N GLY A 243 -0.35 26.20 -7.55
CA GLY A 243 -0.19 26.96 -6.31
C GLY A 243 -0.16 26.12 -5.03
N TRP A 244 0.15 24.82 -5.14
CA TRP A 244 0.28 23.92 -4.00
C TRP A 244 1.61 24.08 -3.24
N HIS A 245 1.56 23.81 -1.91
CA HIS A 245 2.71 23.76 -1.01
C HIS A 245 2.52 22.60 -0.04
N THR A 246 3.60 22.06 0.51
CA THR A 246 3.49 21.07 1.59
C THR A 246 2.69 21.63 2.78
N GLY A 247 1.72 20.86 3.24
CA GLY A 247 0.83 21.23 4.35
C GLY A 247 -0.48 21.89 3.93
N ASP A 248 -0.66 22.25 2.65
CA ASP A 248 -1.92 22.77 2.15
C ASP A 248 -3.04 21.74 2.29
N VAL A 249 -4.21 22.19 2.75
CA VAL A 249 -5.35 21.30 2.97
C VAL A 249 -6.00 20.91 1.64
N LEU A 250 -6.15 19.62 1.42
CA LEU A 250 -6.82 19.09 0.23
C LEU A 250 -8.33 19.39 0.27
N PRO A 251 -8.94 19.89 -0.82
CA PRO A 251 -10.37 20.13 -0.90
C PRO A 251 -11.20 18.89 -0.56
N GLY A 252 -12.24 19.09 0.26
CA GLY A 252 -13.15 18.02 0.65
C GLY A 252 -12.64 17.11 1.78
N SER A 253 -11.39 17.27 2.22
CA SER A 253 -10.79 16.41 3.26
C SER A 253 -11.21 16.76 4.70
N HIS A 254 -11.89 17.88 4.92
CA HIS A 254 -12.24 18.38 6.26
C HIS A 254 -11.04 18.53 7.20
N GLY A 255 -9.83 18.79 6.63
CA GLY A 255 -8.59 18.92 7.37
C GLY A 255 -7.89 17.59 7.69
N LEU A 256 -8.32 16.48 7.08
CA LEU A 256 -7.64 15.19 7.19
C LEU A 256 -6.61 14.98 6.10
N GLY A 257 -6.77 15.61 4.93
CA GLY A 257 -5.85 15.50 3.80
C GLY A 257 -4.99 16.74 3.62
N HIS A 258 -3.71 16.55 3.42
CA HIS A 258 -2.74 17.62 3.15
C HIS A 258 -1.84 17.24 1.98
N VAL A 259 -1.33 18.23 1.29
CA VAL A 259 -0.22 18.06 0.35
C VAL A 259 1.02 17.63 1.14
N GLY A 260 1.65 16.54 0.73
CA GLY A 260 2.86 15.99 1.33
C GLY A 260 4.14 16.55 0.72
N ALA A 261 5.25 15.90 1.06
CA ALA A 261 6.57 16.24 0.54
C ALA A 261 6.73 15.87 -0.94
N MET A 262 7.64 16.54 -1.64
CA MET A 262 8.17 16.06 -2.91
C MET A 262 8.97 14.77 -2.66
N LYS A 263 8.51 13.66 -3.28
CA LYS A 263 9.11 12.34 -3.12
C LYS A 263 9.96 11.98 -4.32
N MET A 264 11.24 11.72 -4.10
CA MET A 264 12.11 11.17 -5.14
C MET A 264 12.72 9.82 -4.70
N ILE A 265 13.10 9.02 -5.70
CA ILE A 265 13.71 7.70 -5.53
C ILE A 265 15.07 7.76 -6.20
N SER A 266 16.13 8.00 -5.40
CA SER A 266 17.47 8.22 -5.93
C SER A 266 18.14 6.94 -6.44
N ASP A 267 17.82 5.78 -5.84
CA ASP A 267 18.37 4.48 -6.22
C ASP A 267 17.34 3.35 -6.02
N GLY A 268 17.74 2.13 -6.27
CA GLY A 268 16.87 0.96 -6.12
C GLY A 268 16.92 0.34 -4.72
N SER A 269 16.81 -1.00 -4.64
CA SER A 269 16.79 -1.76 -3.38
C SER A 269 17.89 -2.82 -3.31
N LEU A 270 18.24 -3.24 -2.08
CA LEU A 270 19.21 -4.33 -1.87
C LEU A 270 18.68 -5.67 -2.37
N ASN A 271 17.37 -5.92 -2.19
CA ASN A 271 16.76 -7.17 -2.61
C ASN A 271 16.83 -7.39 -4.13
N THR A 272 16.64 -6.33 -4.91
CA THR A 272 16.76 -6.36 -6.38
C THR A 272 18.18 -6.11 -6.87
N ARG A 273 19.15 -5.90 -5.94
CA ARG A 273 20.55 -5.59 -6.23
C ARG A 273 20.71 -4.35 -7.11
N SER A 274 19.83 -3.38 -6.93
CA SER A 274 19.79 -2.12 -7.65
C SER A 274 20.05 -0.89 -6.77
N ALA A 275 20.14 -1.06 -5.43
CA ALA A 275 20.62 0.00 -4.55
C ALA A 275 22.05 0.37 -4.91
N TYR A 276 22.36 1.67 -5.00
CA TYR A 276 23.66 2.15 -5.47
C TYR A 276 24.69 2.12 -4.34
N CYS A 277 25.61 1.15 -4.41
CA CYS A 277 26.57 0.81 -3.37
C CYS A 277 28.01 1.12 -3.80
N SER A 278 28.88 1.43 -2.83
CA SER A 278 30.32 1.63 -3.02
C SER A 278 31.07 0.34 -3.36
N THR A 279 30.48 -0.83 -3.07
CA THR A 279 31.03 -2.15 -3.42
C THR A 279 30.10 -2.91 -4.35
N PRO A 280 30.65 -3.67 -5.30
CA PRO A 280 29.80 -4.40 -6.25
C PRO A 280 29.03 -5.55 -5.59
N TYR A 281 27.86 -5.86 -6.14
CA TYR A 281 27.10 -7.02 -5.72
C TYR A 281 27.79 -8.32 -6.09
N SER A 282 27.98 -9.21 -5.12
CA SER A 282 28.63 -10.50 -5.34
C SER A 282 27.77 -11.46 -6.17
N GLY A 283 28.43 -12.26 -7.03
CA GLY A 283 27.77 -13.32 -7.79
C GLY A 283 26.93 -12.85 -8.98
N ILE A 284 27.13 -11.60 -9.45
CA ILE A 284 26.49 -11.05 -10.66
C ILE A 284 27.52 -10.85 -11.76
N THR A 285 27.15 -11.17 -12.98
CA THR A 285 27.96 -10.92 -14.18
C THR A 285 27.07 -10.29 -15.26
N PRO A 286 27.42 -9.11 -15.83
CA PRO A 286 28.57 -8.27 -15.46
C PRO A 286 28.47 -7.69 -14.04
N GLU A 287 29.61 -7.31 -13.47
CA GLU A 287 29.69 -6.63 -12.18
C GLU A 287 28.79 -5.38 -12.15
N THR A 288 28.03 -5.20 -11.09
CA THR A 288 27.16 -4.03 -10.90
C THR A 288 27.26 -3.48 -9.48
N TYR A 289 27.19 -2.17 -9.36
CA TYR A 289 27.12 -1.41 -8.12
C TYR A 289 25.68 -0.95 -7.79
N GLY A 290 24.69 -1.39 -8.56
CA GLY A 290 23.34 -0.86 -8.56
C GLY A 290 23.21 0.31 -9.55
N THR A 291 22.18 1.13 -9.37
CA THR A 291 21.84 2.21 -10.31
C THR A 291 21.31 3.44 -9.58
N LEU A 292 21.81 4.61 -9.92
CA LEU A 292 21.18 5.89 -9.58
C LEU A 292 20.07 6.18 -10.60
N SER A 293 18.89 6.57 -10.12
CA SER A 293 17.76 7.01 -10.94
C SER A 293 17.93 8.44 -11.43
N TYR A 294 18.69 9.25 -10.68
CA TYR A 294 18.98 10.66 -10.99
C TYR A 294 20.45 10.94 -10.77
N THR A 295 21.03 11.84 -11.57
CA THR A 295 22.38 12.36 -11.29
C THR A 295 22.35 13.29 -10.06
N PRO A 296 23.49 13.50 -9.37
CA PRO A 296 23.58 14.44 -8.25
C PRO A 296 23.06 15.86 -8.62
N GLU A 297 23.35 16.33 -9.82
CA GLU A 297 22.90 17.63 -10.31
C GLU A 297 21.38 17.68 -10.51
N GLN A 298 20.77 16.58 -10.97
CA GLN A 298 19.32 16.46 -11.07
C GLN A 298 18.66 16.44 -9.68
N ILE A 299 19.24 15.71 -8.74
CA ILE A 299 18.78 15.68 -7.34
C ILE A 299 18.82 17.08 -6.75
N GLU A 300 19.97 17.78 -6.85
CA GLU A 300 20.10 19.16 -6.38
C GLU A 300 19.07 20.10 -7.03
N SER A 301 18.87 19.99 -8.35
CA SER A 301 17.92 20.82 -9.08
C SER A 301 16.48 20.63 -8.59
N TYR A 302 16.02 19.38 -8.40
CA TYR A 302 14.68 19.10 -7.89
C TYR A 302 14.52 19.54 -6.44
N MET A 303 15.52 19.30 -5.58
CA MET A 303 15.49 19.72 -4.18
C MET A 303 15.43 21.25 -4.06
N ARG A 304 16.19 21.97 -4.88
CA ARG A 304 16.16 23.44 -4.92
C ARG A 304 14.79 23.93 -5.38
N LEU A 305 14.28 23.40 -6.50
CA LEU A 305 12.96 23.77 -7.02
C LEU A 305 11.86 23.53 -5.97
N ALA A 306 11.87 22.38 -5.31
CA ALA A 306 10.91 22.04 -4.28
C ALA A 306 10.98 23.05 -3.10
N THR A 307 12.16 23.29 -2.55
CA THR A 307 12.32 24.18 -1.39
C THR A 307 12.02 25.63 -1.71
N GLU A 308 12.39 26.13 -2.88
CA GLU A 308 12.08 27.50 -3.33
C GLU A 308 10.57 27.74 -3.47
N HIS A 309 9.78 26.65 -3.68
CA HIS A 309 8.34 26.71 -3.81
C HIS A 309 7.57 26.08 -2.63
N GLY A 310 8.23 25.97 -1.46
CA GLY A 310 7.55 25.57 -0.22
C GLY A 310 7.18 24.09 -0.11
N PHE A 311 7.86 23.21 -0.85
CA PHE A 311 7.73 21.76 -0.68
C PHE A 311 8.84 21.22 0.21
N ASP A 312 8.45 20.39 1.17
CA ASP A 312 9.36 19.50 1.89
C ASP A 312 9.86 18.39 0.95
N ILE A 313 10.93 17.72 1.36
CA ILE A 313 11.59 16.69 0.54
C ILE A 313 11.61 15.37 1.29
N ALA A 314 11.26 14.30 0.58
CA ALA A 314 11.42 12.92 0.99
C ALA A 314 12.23 12.17 -0.09
N CYS A 315 13.47 11.82 0.22
CA CYS A 315 14.34 11.11 -0.72
C CYS A 315 14.60 9.68 -0.25
N HIS A 316 14.30 8.71 -1.12
CA HIS A 316 14.71 7.33 -0.95
C HIS A 316 16.19 7.21 -1.37
N ALA A 317 17.03 6.75 -0.47
CA ALA A 317 18.43 6.42 -0.72
C ALA A 317 18.82 5.24 0.17
N ILE A 318 19.00 4.06 -0.43
CA ILE A 318 19.29 2.80 0.27
C ILE A 318 20.77 2.44 0.21
N GLY A 319 21.39 2.57 -0.97
CA GLY A 319 22.81 2.31 -1.13
C GLY A 319 23.67 3.29 -0.34
N ASP A 320 24.80 2.85 0.15
CA ASP A 320 25.77 3.70 0.88
C ASP A 320 26.32 4.79 -0.03
N GLU A 321 26.53 4.52 -1.31
CA GLU A 321 26.97 5.52 -2.29
C GLU A 321 25.85 6.46 -2.73
N ALA A 322 24.58 6.04 -2.67
CA ALA A 322 23.43 6.90 -2.92
C ALA A 322 23.22 7.95 -1.80
N ASN A 323 23.83 7.73 -0.61
CA ASN A 323 23.73 8.60 0.56
C ASN A 323 24.92 9.58 0.68
N THR A 324 25.87 9.56 -0.23
CA THR A 324 27.04 10.46 -0.23
C THR A 324 26.86 11.63 -1.19
#